data_ad4f96b6bdc87122e5d0fe3da5db84da
#
_entry.id   ad4f96b6bdc87122e5d0fe3da5db84da
#
_cell.length_a   1.000
_cell.length_b   1.000
_cell.length_c   1.000
_cell.angle_alpha   90.00
_cell.angle_beta   90.00
_cell.angle_gamma   90.00
#
_symmetry.space_group_name_H-M   'P 1'
#
loop_
_entity.id
_entity.type
_entity.pdbx_description
1 polymer ?
#
loop_
_entity_poly.entity_id
_entity_poly.type
_entity_poly.pdbx_seq_one_letter_code
_entity_poly.pdbx_strand_id
1 'polypeptide(L)'
;YPKDNTSGCTAEACSLRDHKAALAHKGYAILGVSKDSAVSHQKFIEKQGLNFDLIADTDTTLLQALGAWGEKKMCGKTCIGTLRTTYLVNEEGVITHIFAPKQIKTKDHAEQILAIID
;
A
#
# COMPACT_ATOMS: atom_id res chain seq x y z
N TYR A 1 0.98 3.82 0.42
CA TYR A 1 0.34 4.41 -0.76
C TYR A 1 0.20 5.93 -0.59
N PRO A 2 0.18 6.68 -1.69
CA PRO A 2 0.25 8.15 -1.61
C PRO A 2 -0.92 8.85 -0.92
N LYS A 3 -2.17 8.48 -1.24
CA LYS A 3 -3.31 9.23 -0.69
C LYS A 3 -4.63 8.47 -0.85
N ASP A 4 -5.45 8.49 0.22
CA ASP A 4 -6.80 7.93 0.20
C ASP A 4 -7.67 8.54 -0.90
N ASN A 5 -8.55 7.74 -1.45
CA ASN A 5 -9.56 8.15 -2.45
C ASN A 5 -9.01 8.70 -3.78
N THR A 6 -7.72 8.50 -4.07
CA THR A 6 -7.19 8.76 -5.41
C THR A 6 -7.41 7.54 -6.29
N SER A 7 -7.43 7.72 -7.62
CA SER A 7 -7.78 6.63 -8.53
C SER A 7 -6.82 5.44 -8.45
N GLY A 8 -5.52 5.67 -8.44
CA GLY A 8 -4.52 4.61 -8.33
C GLY A 8 -4.55 3.89 -6.99
N CYS A 9 -4.65 4.64 -5.90
CA CYS A 9 -4.70 4.05 -4.56
C CYS A 9 -6.00 3.28 -4.34
N THR A 10 -7.11 3.77 -4.87
CA THR A 10 -8.39 3.06 -4.83
C THR A 10 -8.32 1.75 -5.61
N ALA A 11 -7.75 1.77 -6.81
CA ALA A 11 -7.60 0.56 -7.62
C ALA A 11 -6.72 -0.48 -6.91
N GLU A 12 -5.62 -0.06 -6.32
CA GLU A 12 -4.72 -0.93 -5.57
C GLU A 12 -5.40 -1.52 -4.33
N ALA A 13 -6.08 -0.68 -3.56
CA ALA A 13 -6.80 -1.12 -2.36
C ALA A 13 -7.91 -2.11 -2.71
N CYS A 14 -8.66 -1.87 -3.77
CA CYS A 14 -9.72 -2.77 -4.22
C CYS A 14 -9.17 -4.11 -4.72
N SER A 15 -8.03 -4.10 -5.41
CA SER A 15 -7.34 -5.32 -5.82
C SER A 15 -6.98 -6.18 -4.60
N LEU A 16 -6.38 -5.57 -3.59
CA LEU A 16 -6.01 -6.26 -2.36
C LEU A 16 -7.25 -6.74 -1.58
N ARG A 17 -8.30 -5.90 -1.50
CA ARG A 17 -9.57 -6.27 -0.87
C ARG A 17 -10.17 -7.53 -1.51
N ASP A 18 -10.23 -7.55 -2.83
CA ASP A 18 -10.86 -8.64 -3.57
C ASP A 18 -10.07 -9.95 -3.48
N HIS A 19 -8.77 -9.86 -3.19
CA HIS A 19 -7.87 -11.03 -3.11
C HIS A 19 -7.42 -11.32 -1.68
N LYS A 20 -8.04 -10.69 -0.67
CA LYS A 20 -7.64 -10.89 0.73
C LYS A 20 -7.69 -12.37 1.14
N ALA A 21 -8.74 -13.09 0.75
CA ALA A 21 -8.89 -14.50 1.11
C ALA A 21 -7.76 -15.35 0.51
N ALA A 22 -7.37 -15.08 -0.74
CA ALA A 22 -6.27 -15.79 -1.39
C ALA A 22 -4.93 -15.52 -0.70
N LEU A 23 -4.69 -14.26 -0.30
CA LEU A 23 -3.48 -13.89 0.42
C LEU A 23 -3.45 -14.50 1.83
N ALA A 24 -4.59 -14.49 2.53
CA ALA A 24 -4.72 -15.10 3.85
C ALA A 24 -4.48 -16.61 3.79
N HIS A 25 -4.93 -17.27 2.74
CA HIS A 25 -4.68 -18.70 2.51
C HIS A 25 -3.19 -19.01 2.39
N LYS A 26 -2.41 -18.06 1.90
CA LYS A 26 -0.94 -18.14 1.83
C LYS A 26 -0.25 -17.66 3.12
N GLY A 27 -1.02 -17.29 4.15
CA GLY A 27 -0.49 -16.83 5.43
C GLY A 27 -0.17 -15.36 5.52
N TYR A 28 -0.65 -14.54 4.58
CA TYR A 28 -0.37 -13.11 4.57
C TYR A 28 -1.55 -12.27 5.05
N ALA A 29 -1.26 -11.29 5.91
CA ALA A 29 -2.18 -10.23 6.29
C ALA A 29 -1.82 -8.96 5.51
N ILE A 30 -2.78 -8.05 5.36
CA ILE A 30 -2.61 -6.82 4.60
C ILE A 30 -2.67 -5.63 5.56
N LEU A 31 -1.72 -4.70 5.42
CA LEU A 31 -1.75 -3.40 6.10
C LEU A 31 -1.48 -2.32 5.06
N GLY A 32 -2.34 -1.31 5.00
CA GLY A 32 -2.07 -0.13 4.19
C GLY A 32 -1.50 0.98 5.05
N VAL A 33 -0.60 1.78 4.49
CA VAL A 33 0.02 2.90 5.19
C VAL A 33 0.02 4.13 4.30
N SER A 34 -0.48 5.25 4.81
CA SER A 34 -0.33 6.56 4.18
C SER A 34 -0.23 7.64 5.25
N LYS A 35 0.08 8.85 4.83
CA LYS A 35 0.12 10.00 5.75
C LYS A 35 -1.25 10.59 6.07
N ASP A 36 -2.31 10.07 5.47
CA ASP A 36 -3.67 10.55 5.72
C ASP A 36 -4.08 10.30 7.17
N SER A 37 -5.03 11.08 7.65
CA SER A 37 -5.55 10.97 9.01
C SER A 37 -6.37 9.71 9.23
N ALA A 38 -6.57 9.34 10.51
CA ALA A 38 -7.44 8.21 10.86
C ALA A 38 -8.87 8.43 10.35
N VAL A 39 -9.36 9.67 10.37
CA VAL A 39 -10.70 10.01 9.86
C VAL A 39 -10.77 9.77 8.35
N SER A 40 -9.76 10.19 7.61
CA SER A 40 -9.67 9.95 6.17
C SER A 40 -9.67 8.46 5.86
N HIS A 41 -8.86 7.68 6.58
CA HIS A 41 -8.79 6.22 6.44
C HIS A 41 -10.14 5.56 6.70
N GLN A 42 -10.85 5.98 7.74
CA GLN A 42 -12.15 5.42 8.06
C GLN A 42 -13.15 5.64 6.92
N LYS A 43 -13.16 6.84 6.35
CA LYS A 43 -14.01 7.15 5.19
C LYS A 43 -13.64 6.32 3.97
N PHE A 44 -12.36 6.11 3.74
CA PHE A 44 -11.87 5.30 2.62
C PHE A 44 -12.28 3.83 2.80
N ILE A 45 -12.10 3.28 4.01
CA ILE A 45 -12.53 1.92 4.34
C ILE A 45 -14.03 1.75 4.09
N GLU A 46 -14.84 2.67 4.59
CA GLU A 46 -16.29 2.62 4.44
C GLU A 46 -16.73 2.72 2.98
N LYS A 47 -16.17 3.68 2.26
CA LYS A 47 -16.53 3.94 0.87
C LYS A 47 -16.19 2.78 -0.06
N GLN A 48 -15.05 2.15 0.14
CA GLN A 48 -14.57 1.07 -0.72
C GLN A 48 -14.80 -0.33 -0.16
N GLY A 49 -15.38 -0.44 1.04
CA GLY A 49 -15.60 -1.73 1.68
C GLY A 49 -14.31 -2.48 1.94
N LEU A 50 -13.26 -1.78 2.37
CA LEU A 50 -11.97 -2.40 2.61
C LEU A 50 -12.04 -3.34 3.82
N ASN A 51 -11.42 -4.49 3.71
CA ASN A 51 -11.43 -5.55 4.72
C ASN A 51 -10.06 -5.76 5.37
N PHE A 52 -9.22 -4.75 5.36
CA PHE A 52 -7.91 -4.76 6.02
C PHE A 52 -7.66 -3.38 6.64
N ASP A 53 -6.72 -3.34 7.59
CA ASP A 53 -6.43 -2.13 8.36
C ASP A 53 -5.54 -1.14 7.61
N LEU A 54 -5.74 0.14 7.91
CA LEU A 54 -4.91 1.22 7.40
C LEU A 54 -4.22 1.93 8.57
N ILE A 55 -2.94 2.22 8.40
CA ILE A 55 -2.14 2.95 9.38
C ILE A 55 -2.07 4.41 8.98
N ALA A 56 -2.45 5.31 9.90
CA ALA A 56 -2.38 6.75 9.71
C ALA A 56 -1.01 7.25 10.17
N ASP A 57 -0.05 7.30 9.25
CA ASP A 57 1.32 7.75 9.52
C ASP A 57 1.44 9.26 9.25
N THR A 58 0.71 10.07 10.01
CA THR A 58 0.54 11.50 9.76
C THR A 58 1.84 12.29 9.80
N ASP A 59 2.80 11.88 10.63
CA ASP A 59 4.12 12.50 10.73
C ASP A 59 5.16 11.87 9.80
N THR A 60 4.77 10.89 9.00
CA THR A 60 5.61 10.16 8.04
C THR A 60 6.79 9.39 8.63
N THR A 61 6.81 9.17 9.94
CA THR A 61 7.90 8.46 10.61
C THR A 61 8.10 7.06 10.06
N LEU A 62 7.01 6.29 9.92
CA LEU A 62 7.07 4.93 9.37
C LEU A 62 7.44 4.95 7.89
N LEU A 63 6.83 5.84 7.12
CA LEU A 63 7.13 5.97 5.69
C LEU A 63 8.61 6.28 5.44
N GLN A 64 9.19 7.17 6.25
CA GLN A 64 10.62 7.50 6.15
C GLN A 64 11.49 6.30 6.55
N ALA A 65 11.14 5.63 7.64
CA ALA A 65 11.89 4.47 8.12
C ALA A 65 11.93 3.33 7.10
N LEU A 66 10.84 3.16 6.34
CA LEU A 66 10.75 2.13 5.30
C LEU A 66 11.37 2.54 3.97
N GLY A 67 11.77 3.82 3.81
CA GLY A 67 12.26 4.32 2.53
C GLY A 67 11.16 4.59 1.51
N ALA A 68 9.91 4.72 1.96
CA ALA A 68 8.75 5.00 1.09
C ALA A 68 8.40 6.48 1.06
N TRP A 69 9.34 7.34 1.42
CA TRP A 69 9.19 8.79 1.43
C TRP A 69 10.40 9.43 0.78
N GLY A 70 10.21 10.31 -0.19
CA GLY A 70 11.31 10.96 -0.88
C GLY A 70 10.87 11.77 -2.07
N GLU A 71 11.83 12.09 -2.93
CA GLU A 71 11.60 12.85 -4.14
C GLU A 71 10.86 12.03 -5.18
N LYS A 72 9.85 12.63 -5.80
CA LYS A 72 9.14 12.05 -6.93
C LYS A 72 8.76 13.13 -7.92
N LYS A 73 8.60 12.75 -9.19
CA LYS A 73 8.15 13.67 -10.23
C LYS A 73 6.65 13.55 -10.41
N MET A 74 5.97 14.69 -10.34
CA MET A 74 4.54 14.81 -10.64
C MET A 74 4.30 15.98 -11.58
N CYS A 75 3.66 15.71 -12.72
CA CYS A 75 3.34 16.75 -13.70
C CYS A 75 4.56 17.59 -14.12
N GLY A 76 5.70 16.94 -14.29
CA GLY A 76 6.95 17.61 -14.69
C GLY A 76 7.68 18.35 -13.58
N LYS A 77 7.17 18.32 -12.35
CA LYS A 77 7.80 18.95 -11.18
C LYS A 77 8.29 17.90 -10.20
N THR A 78 9.42 18.19 -9.55
CA THR A 78 9.93 17.36 -8.46
C THR A 78 9.27 17.81 -7.16
N CYS A 79 8.71 16.87 -6.42
CA CYS A 79 8.16 17.11 -5.09
C CYS A 79 8.57 16.01 -4.13
N ILE A 80 8.42 16.25 -2.83
CA ILE A 80 8.67 15.25 -1.80
C ILE A 80 7.33 14.67 -1.37
N GLY A 81 7.25 13.36 -1.31
CA GLY A 81 6.01 12.70 -0.91
C GLY A 81 6.17 11.20 -0.77
N THR A 82 5.04 10.51 -0.59
CA THR A 82 5.02 9.07 -0.47
C THR A 82 5.34 8.40 -1.80
N LEU A 83 6.30 7.49 -1.77
CA LEU A 83 6.62 6.63 -2.89
C LEU A 83 5.79 5.35 -2.77
N ARG A 84 4.95 5.07 -3.78
CA ARG A 84 4.12 3.86 -3.78
C ARG A 84 5.02 2.63 -3.73
N THR A 85 4.99 1.91 -2.62
CA THR A 85 5.90 0.79 -2.40
C THR A 85 5.15 -0.29 -1.63
N THR A 86 5.42 -1.54 -1.93
CA THR A 86 4.88 -2.68 -1.20
C THR A 86 6.01 -3.53 -0.67
N TYR A 87 5.90 -3.90 0.59
CA TYR A 87 6.87 -4.77 1.27
C TYR A 87 6.19 -6.08 1.66
N LEU A 88 6.84 -7.19 1.35
CA LEU A 88 6.45 -8.49 1.89
C LEU A 88 7.34 -8.78 3.08
N VAL A 89 6.73 -9.06 4.22
CA VAL A 89 7.43 -9.27 5.49
C VAL A 89 7.11 -10.68 5.98
N ASN A 90 8.12 -11.44 6.37
CA ASN A 90 7.93 -12.79 6.88
C ASN A 90 7.57 -12.80 8.38
N GLU A 91 7.37 -13.99 8.94
CA GLU A 91 6.99 -14.19 10.34
C GLU A 91 8.03 -13.65 11.32
N GLU A 92 9.28 -13.53 10.90
CA GLU A 92 10.37 -13.04 11.72
C GLU A 92 10.53 -11.52 11.65
N GLY A 93 9.65 -10.85 10.89
CA GLY A 93 9.71 -9.40 10.71
C GLY A 93 10.73 -8.95 9.67
N VAL A 94 11.21 -9.85 8.82
CA VAL A 94 12.19 -9.54 7.79
C VAL A 94 11.49 -9.26 6.46
N ILE A 95 11.89 -8.17 5.80
CA ILE A 95 11.39 -7.83 4.46
C ILE A 95 12.03 -8.81 3.47
N THR A 96 11.19 -9.61 2.80
CA THR A 96 11.63 -10.63 1.85
C THR A 96 11.51 -10.19 0.40
N HIS A 97 10.66 -9.21 0.13
CA HIS A 97 10.46 -8.70 -1.23
C HIS A 97 9.98 -7.25 -1.17
N ILE A 98 10.39 -6.46 -2.16
CA ILE A 98 9.98 -5.05 -2.30
C ILE A 98 9.50 -4.84 -3.73
N PHE A 99 8.28 -4.31 -3.86
CA PHE A 99 7.78 -3.77 -5.14
C PHE A 99 8.03 -2.28 -5.15
N ALA A 100 8.95 -1.83 -6.02
CA ALA A 100 9.22 -0.40 -6.21
C ALA A 100 8.05 0.27 -6.95
N PRO A 101 7.92 1.60 -6.88
CA PRO A 101 6.78 2.31 -7.51
C PRO A 101 6.54 1.94 -8.97
N LYS A 102 7.59 1.79 -9.76
CA LYS A 102 7.48 1.46 -11.19
C LYS A 102 7.04 0.02 -11.45
N GLN A 103 7.13 -0.85 -10.47
CA GLN A 103 6.77 -2.26 -10.59
C GLN A 103 5.32 -2.54 -10.25
N ILE A 104 4.65 -1.60 -9.57
CA ILE A 104 3.28 -1.79 -9.10
C ILE A 104 2.28 -1.43 -10.18
N LYS A 105 1.47 -2.42 -10.55
CA LYS A 105 0.29 -2.24 -11.40
C LYS A 105 -0.92 -2.19 -10.49
N THR A 106 -1.46 -1.00 -10.26
CA THR A 106 -2.44 -0.78 -9.20
C THR A 106 -3.68 -1.68 -9.29
N LYS A 107 -4.20 -1.89 -10.49
CA LYS A 107 -5.37 -2.75 -10.69
C LYS A 107 -5.10 -4.23 -10.44
N ASP A 108 -3.87 -4.67 -10.67
CA ASP A 108 -3.48 -6.08 -10.66
C ASP A 108 -2.48 -6.39 -9.54
N HIS A 109 -2.33 -5.49 -8.58
CA HIS A 109 -1.27 -5.60 -7.59
C HIS A 109 -1.38 -6.87 -6.73
N ALA A 110 -2.58 -7.25 -6.31
CA ALA A 110 -2.77 -8.49 -5.56
C ALA A 110 -2.33 -9.70 -6.37
N GLU A 111 -2.61 -9.71 -7.67
CA GLU A 111 -2.18 -10.80 -8.57
C GLU A 111 -0.65 -10.81 -8.73
N GLN A 112 -0.01 -9.63 -8.76
CA GLN A 112 1.45 -9.54 -8.79
C GLN A 112 2.07 -10.18 -7.55
N ILE A 113 1.49 -9.92 -6.36
CA ILE A 113 1.96 -10.51 -5.11
C ILE A 113 1.75 -12.02 -5.12
N LEU A 114 0.56 -12.47 -5.50
CA LEU A 114 0.25 -13.91 -5.55
C LEU A 114 1.16 -14.67 -6.52
N ALA A 115 1.64 -14.03 -7.58
CA ALA A 115 2.54 -14.65 -8.54
C ALA A 115 3.92 -14.97 -7.98
N ILE A 116 4.36 -14.31 -6.91
CA ILE A 116 5.71 -14.49 -6.34
C ILE A 116 5.70 -15.19 -4.99
N ILE A 117 4.55 -15.39 -4.36
CA ILE A 117 4.43 -16.13 -3.10
C ILE A 117 3.87 -17.52 -3.36
N ASP A 118 4.29 -18.47 -2.55
CA ASP A 118 3.83 -19.88 -2.67
C ASP A 118 2.75 -20.20 -1.66
#